data_819dbaa4e3de62b988f780edcecb8d43
#
_entry.id   819dbaa4e3de62b988f780edcecb8d43
#
_cell.length_a   1.000
_cell.length_b   1.000
_cell.length_c   1.000
_cell.angle_alpha   90.00
_cell.angle_beta   90.00
_cell.angle_gamma   90.00
#
_symmetry.space_group_name_H-M   'P 1'
#
loop_
_entity.id
_entity.type
_entity.pdbx_description
1 polymer ?
#
loop_
_entity_poly.entity_id
_entity_poly.type
_entity_poly.pdbx_seq_one_letter_code
_entity_poly.pdbx_strand_id
1 'polypeptide(L)'
;MIDRGLISSVNETNLLPEWNDKRKFISIDDLLNMKSGLDFVEEYDTSGRSDTLEMLYGEGRLDQATYASSFPMKTIGPGMKYNYSTGETNILSKILKLRLEDAGLNYNDFIQENLAKKIGLNDTIFEFDKSNTFIGGSSVFSNARDYARFGYLYLRDGYWEDEQVISK
;
A
#
# COMPACT_ATOMS: atom_id res chain seq x y z
N MET A 1 8.08 -8.62 -2.42
CA MET A 1 7.28 -9.66 -1.77
C MET A 1 7.27 -10.97 -2.55
N ILE A 2 6.98 -10.97 -3.84
CA ILE A 2 6.99 -12.18 -4.69
C ILE A 2 8.37 -12.83 -4.68
N ASP A 3 9.43 -12.08 -4.97
CA ASP A 3 10.82 -12.57 -4.99
C ASP A 3 11.29 -13.21 -3.69
N ARG A 4 10.59 -12.94 -2.59
CA ARG A 4 10.87 -13.49 -1.25
C ARG A 4 9.89 -14.59 -0.84
N GLY A 5 8.97 -14.96 -1.72
CA GLY A 5 7.96 -15.98 -1.45
C GLY A 5 6.92 -15.58 -0.38
N LEU A 6 6.79 -14.28 -0.06
CA LEU A 6 5.80 -13.77 0.91
C LEU A 6 4.38 -13.71 0.32
N ILE A 7 4.28 -13.58 -0.98
CA ILE A 7 3.06 -13.76 -1.77
C ILE A 7 3.39 -14.61 -3.00
N SER A 8 2.43 -15.40 -3.47
CA SER A 8 2.63 -16.34 -4.58
C SER A 8 2.67 -15.65 -5.94
N SER A 9 1.83 -14.65 -6.13
CA SER A 9 1.72 -13.84 -7.35
C SER A 9 0.87 -12.61 -7.13
N VAL A 10 0.82 -11.70 -8.10
CA VAL A 10 -0.12 -10.56 -8.10
C VAL A 10 -1.59 -10.99 -8.18
N ASN A 11 -1.86 -12.21 -8.63
CA ASN A 11 -3.21 -12.77 -8.71
C ASN A 11 -3.69 -13.43 -7.40
N GLU A 12 -2.87 -13.38 -6.34
CA GLU A 12 -3.26 -13.93 -5.04
C GLU A 12 -4.49 -13.21 -4.48
N THR A 13 -5.44 -13.99 -3.98
CA THR A 13 -6.69 -13.54 -3.36
C THR A 13 -6.78 -14.01 -1.90
N ASN A 14 -7.91 -13.81 -1.22
CA ASN A 14 -8.04 -14.09 0.22
C ASN A 14 -6.99 -13.34 1.06
N LEU A 15 -6.80 -12.06 0.77
CA LEU A 15 -5.69 -11.25 1.25
C LEU A 15 -5.81 -10.85 2.72
N LEU A 16 -7.03 -10.67 3.21
CA LEU A 16 -7.32 -10.24 4.57
C LEU A 16 -8.27 -11.22 5.25
N PRO A 17 -8.00 -11.63 6.50
CA PRO A 17 -8.82 -12.61 7.22
C PRO A 17 -10.26 -12.12 7.49
N GLU A 18 -10.47 -10.81 7.58
CA GLU A 18 -11.79 -10.21 7.76
C GLU A 18 -12.66 -10.19 6.49
N TRP A 19 -12.12 -10.46 5.32
CA TRP A 19 -12.85 -10.49 4.06
C TRP A 19 -13.53 -11.84 3.82
N ASN A 20 -14.65 -12.08 4.53
CA ASN A 20 -15.42 -13.32 4.46
C ASN A 20 -16.56 -13.29 3.43
N ASP A 21 -16.68 -12.22 2.65
CA ASP A 21 -17.67 -11.98 1.61
C ASP A 21 -17.03 -11.93 0.22
N LYS A 22 -17.65 -11.21 -0.73
CA LYS A 22 -17.11 -11.06 -2.10
C LYS A 22 -15.75 -10.39 -2.16
N ARG A 23 -15.35 -9.62 -1.13
CA ARG A 23 -14.02 -8.99 -1.06
C ARG A 23 -12.88 -10.01 -1.03
N LYS A 24 -13.14 -11.25 -0.62
CA LYS A 24 -12.14 -12.33 -0.69
C LYS A 24 -11.61 -12.62 -2.09
N PHE A 25 -12.32 -12.19 -3.15
CA PHE A 25 -11.90 -12.35 -4.54
C PHE A 25 -11.06 -11.18 -5.06
N ILE A 26 -10.87 -10.13 -4.28
CA ILE A 26 -9.95 -9.03 -4.61
C ILE A 26 -8.53 -9.60 -4.62
N SER A 27 -7.81 -9.37 -5.71
CA SER A 27 -6.41 -9.75 -5.86
C SER A 27 -5.46 -8.59 -5.53
N ILE A 28 -4.17 -8.89 -5.37
CA ILE A 28 -3.11 -7.87 -5.28
C ILE A 28 -3.11 -7.00 -6.54
N ASP A 29 -3.30 -7.61 -7.73
CA ASP A 29 -3.37 -6.89 -9.00
C ASP A 29 -4.51 -5.88 -9.04
N ASP A 30 -5.70 -6.26 -8.53
CA ASP A 30 -6.85 -5.35 -8.45
C ASP A 30 -6.53 -4.12 -7.60
N LEU A 31 -5.88 -4.31 -6.44
CA LEU A 31 -5.48 -3.21 -5.56
C LEU A 31 -4.38 -2.33 -6.19
N LEU A 32 -3.37 -2.93 -6.81
CA LEU A 32 -2.29 -2.20 -7.49
C LEU A 32 -2.81 -1.35 -8.66
N ASN A 33 -3.86 -1.83 -9.34
CA ASN A 33 -4.49 -1.14 -10.47
C ASN A 33 -5.69 -0.28 -10.06
N MET A 34 -5.99 -0.13 -8.76
CA MET A 34 -7.13 0.64 -8.25
C MET A 34 -8.46 0.17 -8.83
N LYS A 35 -8.67 -1.15 -8.81
CA LYS A 35 -9.83 -1.86 -9.37
C LYS A 35 -10.47 -2.83 -8.37
N SER A 36 -10.28 -2.64 -7.07
CA SER A 36 -10.84 -3.53 -6.05
C SER A 36 -12.37 -3.64 -6.09
N GLY A 37 -13.04 -2.59 -6.55
CA GLY A 37 -14.50 -2.50 -6.51
C GLY A 37 -15.07 -2.14 -5.14
N LEU A 38 -14.24 -1.76 -4.17
CA LEU A 38 -14.69 -1.24 -2.88
C LEU A 38 -15.46 0.07 -3.05
N ASP A 39 -16.48 0.28 -2.21
CA ASP A 39 -17.30 1.50 -2.20
C ASP A 39 -16.61 2.62 -1.41
N PHE A 40 -15.36 2.89 -1.74
CA PHE A 40 -14.56 3.95 -1.18
C PHE A 40 -14.62 5.17 -2.12
N VAL A 41 -14.88 6.35 -1.54
CA VAL A 41 -14.99 7.62 -2.28
C VAL A 41 -13.80 8.50 -1.96
N GLU A 42 -13.01 8.80 -2.98
CA GLU A 42 -11.89 9.73 -2.88
C GLU A 42 -12.24 11.06 -3.53
N GLU A 43 -12.79 11.94 -2.72
CA GLU A 43 -13.11 13.32 -3.10
C GLU A 43 -12.46 14.26 -2.06
N TYR A 44 -12.02 15.42 -2.51
CA TYR A 44 -11.43 16.43 -1.63
C TYR A 44 -12.33 17.64 -1.43
N ASP A 45 -13.55 17.57 -1.95
CA ASP A 45 -14.60 18.55 -1.70
C ASP A 45 -15.36 18.18 -0.43
N THR A 46 -15.44 19.12 0.49
CA THR A 46 -16.16 18.97 1.77
C THR A 46 -17.68 19.05 1.64
N SER A 47 -18.21 19.30 0.45
CA SER A 47 -19.67 19.41 0.19
C SER A 47 -20.36 18.03 0.10
N GLY A 48 -19.63 16.94 0.04
CA GLY A 48 -20.13 15.59 -0.14
C GLY A 48 -19.45 14.53 0.72
N ARG A 49 -19.73 13.26 0.42
CA ARG A 49 -19.04 12.12 1.06
C ARG A 49 -17.58 12.08 0.59
N SER A 50 -16.67 12.07 1.54
CA SER A 50 -15.24 11.82 1.30
C SER A 50 -14.68 10.84 2.32
N ASP A 51 -14.53 9.60 1.92
CA ASP A 51 -13.97 8.57 2.79
C ASP A 51 -12.45 8.78 2.97
N THR A 52 -11.80 9.39 1.98
CA THR A 52 -10.38 9.79 2.08
C THR A 52 -10.15 10.83 3.18
N LEU A 53 -10.97 11.88 3.24
CA LEU A 53 -10.82 12.90 4.29
C LEU A 53 -11.09 12.31 5.68
N GLU A 54 -12.08 11.43 5.81
CA GLU A 54 -12.37 10.73 7.06
C GLU A 54 -11.24 9.75 7.43
N MET A 55 -10.65 9.05 6.45
CA MET A 55 -9.51 8.17 6.66
C MET A 55 -8.26 8.94 7.12
N LEU A 56 -7.98 10.12 6.52
CA LEU A 56 -6.77 10.88 6.80
C LEU A 56 -6.87 11.71 8.09
N TYR A 57 -8.03 12.29 8.37
CA TYR A 57 -8.19 13.31 9.41
C TYR A 57 -9.25 12.97 10.46
N GLY A 58 -10.19 12.07 10.15
CA GLY A 58 -11.26 11.63 11.04
C GLY A 58 -10.89 10.38 11.86
N GLU A 59 -11.88 9.55 12.12
CA GLU A 59 -11.74 8.32 12.91
C GLU A 59 -10.82 7.30 12.23
N GLY A 60 -10.79 7.27 10.89
CA GLY A 60 -9.94 6.36 10.11
C GLY A 60 -8.44 6.56 10.31
N ARG A 61 -7.99 7.74 10.77
CA ARG A 61 -6.57 8.06 10.94
C ARG A 61 -5.80 7.16 11.91
N LEU A 62 -6.51 6.45 12.76
CA LEU A 62 -5.90 5.57 13.77
C LEU A 62 -5.42 4.24 13.16
N ASP A 63 -6.14 3.75 12.15
CA ASP A 63 -5.83 2.54 11.38
C ASP A 63 -6.43 2.71 9.98
N GLN A 64 -5.69 3.40 9.11
CA GLN A 64 -6.18 3.80 7.79
C GLN A 64 -6.49 2.60 6.91
N ALA A 65 -5.67 1.57 7.00
CA ALA A 65 -5.85 0.37 6.20
C ALA A 65 -7.07 -0.46 6.62
N THR A 66 -7.32 -0.61 7.91
CA THR A 66 -8.54 -1.26 8.41
C THR A 66 -9.78 -0.44 8.07
N TYR A 67 -9.71 0.89 8.20
CA TYR A 67 -10.80 1.77 7.77
C TYR A 67 -11.12 1.55 6.28
N ALA A 68 -10.11 1.63 5.40
CA ALA A 68 -10.32 1.45 3.96
C ALA A 68 -10.83 0.04 3.62
N SER A 69 -10.29 -1.02 4.26
CA SER A 69 -10.69 -2.40 4.01
C SER A 69 -12.08 -2.76 4.56
N SER A 70 -12.67 -1.92 5.42
CA SER A 70 -14.02 -2.13 5.99
C SER A 70 -15.15 -1.83 5.01
N PHE A 71 -14.89 -1.07 3.95
CA PHE A 71 -15.92 -0.69 2.98
C PHE A 71 -16.49 -1.92 2.24
N PRO A 72 -17.79 -1.92 1.97
CA PRO A 72 -18.41 -2.97 1.20
C PRO A 72 -17.98 -2.93 -0.26
N MET A 73 -18.15 -4.03 -0.97
CA MET A 73 -17.96 -4.08 -2.41
C MET A 73 -19.16 -3.49 -3.14
N LYS A 74 -18.91 -2.68 -4.16
CA LYS A 74 -19.92 -2.25 -5.13
C LYS A 74 -20.49 -3.44 -5.91
N THR A 75 -21.60 -3.23 -6.60
CA THR A 75 -22.23 -4.26 -7.46
C THR A 75 -21.27 -4.73 -8.56
N ILE A 76 -20.45 -3.83 -9.07
CA ILE A 76 -19.36 -4.14 -10.01
C ILE A 76 -18.22 -4.78 -9.19
N GLY A 77 -17.92 -6.03 -9.43
CA GLY A 77 -16.88 -6.77 -8.72
C GLY A 77 -15.45 -6.27 -9.02
N PRO A 78 -14.43 -6.91 -8.42
CA PRO A 78 -13.03 -6.56 -8.63
C PRO A 78 -12.59 -6.73 -10.09
N GLY A 79 -11.57 -5.98 -10.50
CA GLY A 79 -11.00 -6.00 -11.85
C GLY A 79 -11.78 -5.21 -12.91
N MET A 80 -13.02 -4.82 -12.63
CA MET A 80 -13.95 -4.33 -13.65
C MET A 80 -13.86 -2.83 -13.92
N LYS A 81 -13.58 -2.02 -12.91
CA LYS A 81 -13.62 -0.56 -13.03
C LYS A 81 -12.52 0.09 -12.22
N TYR A 82 -11.75 0.95 -12.86
CA TYR A 82 -10.81 1.83 -12.18
C TYR A 82 -11.54 2.84 -11.29
N ASN A 83 -11.06 2.99 -10.07
CA ASN A 83 -11.52 3.98 -9.11
C ASN A 83 -10.34 4.41 -8.24
N TYR A 84 -9.75 5.57 -8.54
CA TYR A 84 -8.59 6.06 -7.78
C TYR A 84 -8.88 6.03 -6.28
N SER A 85 -7.97 5.45 -5.51
CA SER A 85 -8.18 5.26 -4.08
C SER A 85 -6.85 5.17 -3.31
N THR A 86 -6.56 6.18 -2.51
CA THR A 86 -5.52 6.15 -1.47
C THR A 86 -5.76 5.01 -0.48
N GLY A 87 -7.03 4.64 -0.25
CA GLY A 87 -7.41 3.52 0.59
C GLY A 87 -6.85 2.19 0.12
N GLU A 88 -6.82 1.92 -1.20
CA GLU A 88 -6.27 0.68 -1.75
C GLU A 88 -4.76 0.55 -1.50
N THR A 89 -4.03 1.65 -1.57
CA THR A 89 -2.59 1.66 -1.25
C THR A 89 -2.33 1.36 0.24
N ASN A 90 -3.18 1.89 1.13
CA ASN A 90 -3.09 1.57 2.56
C ASN A 90 -3.45 0.10 2.85
N ILE A 91 -4.42 -0.47 2.12
CA ILE A 91 -4.72 -1.91 2.21
C ILE A 91 -3.51 -2.75 1.80
N LEU A 92 -2.81 -2.38 0.72
CA LEU A 92 -1.56 -3.05 0.32
C LEU A 92 -0.48 -2.98 1.40
N SER A 93 -0.37 -1.84 2.10
CA SER A 93 0.54 -1.69 3.25
C SER A 93 0.20 -2.65 4.40
N LYS A 94 -1.08 -2.84 4.71
CA LYS A 94 -1.56 -3.82 5.71
C LYS A 94 -1.26 -5.25 5.29
N ILE A 95 -1.49 -5.59 4.02
CA ILE A 95 -1.18 -6.93 3.50
C ILE A 95 0.32 -7.19 3.61
N LEU A 96 1.17 -6.23 3.22
CA LEU A 96 2.61 -6.33 3.39
C LEU A 96 2.99 -6.58 4.86
N LYS A 97 2.42 -5.82 5.78
CA LYS A 97 2.65 -5.97 7.23
C LYS A 97 2.31 -7.38 7.71
N LEU A 98 1.09 -7.86 7.41
CA LEU A 98 0.65 -9.19 7.82
C LEU A 98 1.56 -10.30 7.27
N ARG A 99 1.94 -10.24 6.00
CA ARG A 99 2.82 -11.25 5.40
C ARG A 99 4.23 -11.25 5.99
N LEU A 100 4.74 -10.09 6.38
CA LEU A 100 6.05 -9.99 7.04
C LEU A 100 5.98 -10.51 8.47
N GLU A 101 4.95 -10.15 9.22
CA GLU A 101 4.72 -10.64 10.59
C GLU A 101 4.55 -12.16 10.62
N ASP A 102 3.77 -12.75 9.70
CA ASP A 102 3.61 -14.19 9.54
C ASP A 102 4.95 -14.91 9.24
N ALA A 103 5.85 -14.22 8.53
CA ALA A 103 7.20 -14.72 8.25
C ALA A 103 8.21 -14.45 9.39
N GLY A 104 7.78 -13.85 10.51
CA GLY A 104 8.65 -13.48 11.64
C GLY A 104 9.60 -12.33 11.34
N LEU A 105 9.28 -11.49 10.34
CA LEU A 105 10.08 -10.33 9.93
C LEU A 105 9.52 -9.05 10.54
N ASN A 106 10.42 -8.12 10.89
CA ASN A 106 10.02 -6.82 11.38
C ASN A 106 9.57 -5.92 10.20
N TYR A 107 8.34 -5.45 10.27
CA TYR A 107 7.75 -4.61 9.23
C TYR A 107 8.46 -3.26 9.06
N ASN A 108 8.76 -2.59 10.17
CA ASN A 108 9.41 -1.26 10.11
C ASN A 108 10.83 -1.36 9.56
N ASP A 109 11.58 -2.39 9.98
CA ASP A 109 12.93 -2.63 9.48
C ASP A 109 12.93 -3.01 8.00
N PHE A 110 11.86 -3.65 7.52
CA PHE A 110 11.78 -4.14 6.14
C PHE A 110 11.93 -3.02 5.12
N ILE A 111 11.21 -1.91 5.28
CA ILE A 111 11.28 -0.76 4.37
C ILE A 111 12.67 -0.11 4.44
N GLN A 112 13.19 0.04 5.65
CA GLN A 112 14.48 0.66 5.87
C GLN A 112 15.63 -0.17 5.27
N GLU A 113 15.68 -1.48 5.58
CA GLU A 113 16.80 -2.35 5.16
C GLU A 113 16.74 -2.74 3.68
N ASN A 114 15.54 -2.83 3.11
CA ASN A 114 15.37 -3.37 1.76
C ASN A 114 15.20 -2.29 0.67
N LEU A 115 14.97 -1.04 1.07
CA LEU A 115 14.84 0.07 0.14
C LEU A 115 15.68 1.27 0.58
N ALA A 116 15.34 1.90 1.69
CA ALA A 116 15.88 3.20 2.05
C ALA A 116 17.40 3.21 2.18
N LYS A 117 17.98 2.29 2.96
CA LYS A 117 19.43 2.18 3.14
C LYS A 117 20.14 1.76 1.87
N LYS A 118 19.54 0.89 1.06
CA LYS A 118 20.17 0.39 -0.17
C LYS A 118 20.40 1.49 -1.20
N ILE A 119 19.48 2.43 -1.33
CA ILE A 119 19.58 3.52 -2.30
C ILE A 119 19.96 4.86 -1.66
N GLY A 120 20.29 4.86 -0.37
CA GLY A 120 20.77 6.04 0.35
C GLY A 120 19.72 7.13 0.57
N LEU A 121 18.47 6.75 0.91
CA LEU A 121 17.43 7.71 1.33
C LEU A 121 17.68 8.13 2.78
N ASN A 122 18.67 9.03 2.98
CA ASN A 122 19.15 9.37 4.32
C ASN A 122 18.26 10.39 5.06
N ASP A 123 17.52 11.21 4.31
CA ASP A 123 16.67 12.27 4.84
C ASP A 123 15.17 12.00 4.49
N THR A 124 14.80 10.74 4.28
CA THR A 124 13.45 10.34 3.98
C THR A 124 12.74 9.80 5.23
N ILE A 125 11.57 10.35 5.51
CA ILE A 125 10.69 9.95 6.61
C ILE A 125 9.50 9.20 6.03
N PHE A 126 9.29 7.98 6.49
CA PHE A 126 8.11 7.16 6.21
C PHE A 126 7.21 7.22 7.43
N GLU A 127 5.99 7.73 7.28
CA GLU A 127 5.05 7.78 8.39
C GLU A 127 4.22 6.52 8.52
N PHE A 128 3.89 6.20 9.76
CA PHE A 128 3.05 5.08 10.15
C PHE A 128 1.86 5.60 10.94
N ASP A 129 0.70 5.00 10.78
CA ASP A 129 -0.47 5.29 11.60
C ASP A 129 -0.35 4.68 13.00
N LYS A 130 -1.36 4.86 13.86
CA LYS A 130 -1.31 4.34 15.23
C LYS A 130 -1.40 2.82 15.32
N SER A 131 -1.84 2.14 14.26
CA SER A 131 -1.78 0.68 14.15
C SER A 131 -0.38 0.19 13.80
N ASN A 132 0.60 1.09 13.63
CA ASN A 132 1.92 0.80 13.14
C ASN A 132 1.90 0.22 11.70
N THR A 133 0.99 0.73 10.86
CA THR A 133 0.94 0.41 9.44
C THR A 133 1.44 1.62 8.65
N PHE A 134 2.35 1.39 7.69
CA PHE A 134 2.87 2.44 6.82
C PHE A 134 1.73 3.10 6.04
N ILE A 135 1.69 4.43 6.04
CA ILE A 135 0.70 5.20 5.28
C ILE A 135 1.12 5.21 3.81
N GLY A 136 0.79 4.14 3.09
CA GLY A 136 1.26 3.89 1.73
C GLY A 136 0.67 4.82 0.67
N GLY A 137 -0.42 5.50 0.98
CA GLY A 137 -1.08 6.43 0.05
C GLY A 137 -0.55 7.85 0.12
N SER A 138 0.23 8.20 1.17
CA SER A 138 0.75 9.55 1.39
C SER A 138 1.84 9.54 2.48
N SER A 139 2.23 10.74 2.96
CA SER A 139 3.07 10.88 4.17
C SER A 139 4.48 10.28 4.06
N VAL A 140 5.07 10.31 2.87
CA VAL A 140 6.51 10.16 2.69
C VAL A 140 7.12 11.54 2.48
N PHE A 141 7.95 11.98 3.42
CA PHE A 141 8.63 13.26 3.37
C PHE A 141 10.09 13.05 3.02
N SER A 142 10.58 13.74 2.01
CA SER A 142 11.92 13.53 1.51
C SER A 142 12.49 14.80 0.90
N ASN A 143 13.81 14.92 0.87
CA ASN A 143 14.47 15.98 0.12
C ASN A 143 14.53 15.68 -1.39
N ALA A 144 14.81 16.70 -2.19
CA ALA A 144 14.86 16.56 -3.66
C ALA A 144 15.91 15.54 -4.14
N ARG A 145 17.00 15.36 -3.40
CA ARG A 145 18.07 14.42 -3.76
C ARG A 145 17.63 12.97 -3.54
N ASP A 146 16.95 12.69 -2.45
CA ASP A 146 16.44 11.36 -2.16
C ASP A 146 15.28 10.98 -3.12
N TYR A 147 14.40 11.94 -3.46
CA TYR A 147 13.45 11.75 -4.54
C TYR A 147 14.12 11.42 -5.88
N ALA A 148 15.24 12.10 -6.20
CA ALA A 148 15.99 11.82 -7.41
C ALA A 148 16.60 10.40 -7.40
N ARG A 149 17.10 9.92 -6.25
CA ARG A 149 17.59 8.55 -6.08
C ARG A 149 16.49 7.53 -6.30
N PHE A 150 15.32 7.77 -5.73
CA PHE A 150 14.16 6.90 -5.93
C PHE A 150 13.75 6.86 -7.41
N GLY A 151 13.64 8.02 -8.07
CA GLY A 151 13.37 8.08 -9.50
C GLY A 151 14.43 7.41 -10.37
N TYR A 152 15.72 7.54 -10.00
CA TYR A 152 16.82 6.89 -10.70
C TYR A 152 16.79 5.36 -10.56
N LEU A 153 16.35 4.83 -9.41
CA LEU A 153 16.13 3.40 -9.24
C LEU A 153 15.11 2.86 -10.27
N TYR A 154 14.00 3.58 -10.48
CA TYR A 154 13.01 3.20 -11.50
C TYR A 154 13.55 3.33 -12.93
N LEU A 155 14.30 4.40 -13.22
CA LEU A 155 14.95 4.59 -14.51
C LEU A 155 15.92 3.44 -14.86
N ARG A 156 16.49 2.80 -13.85
CA ARG A 156 17.42 1.67 -13.96
C ARG A 156 16.72 0.31 -13.77
N ASP A 157 15.41 0.22 -13.98
CA ASP A 157 14.65 -1.02 -13.83
C ASP A 157 14.87 -1.71 -12.45
N GLY A 158 14.96 -0.92 -11.40
CA GLY A 158 15.16 -1.41 -10.04
C GLY A 158 16.60 -1.78 -9.68
N TYR A 159 17.58 -1.49 -10.56
CA TYR A 159 18.99 -1.79 -10.36
C TYR A 159 19.71 -0.58 -9.75
N TRP A 160 20.39 -0.78 -8.61
CA TRP A 160 21.16 0.24 -7.91
C TRP A 160 22.58 -0.25 -7.65
N GLU A 161 23.60 0.54 -8.08
CA GLU A 161 24.99 0.12 -8.05
C GLU A 161 25.15 -1.28 -8.67
N ASP A 162 25.49 -2.28 -7.88
CA ASP A 162 25.71 -3.65 -8.33
C ASP A 162 24.60 -4.62 -7.86
N GLU A 163 23.43 -4.11 -7.41
CA GLU A 163 22.33 -4.91 -6.87
C GLU A 163 20.99 -4.64 -7.55
N GLN A 164 20.22 -5.69 -7.80
CA GLN A 164 18.82 -5.61 -8.17
C GLN A 164 18.01 -5.40 -6.88
N VAL A 165 17.68 -4.14 -6.54
CA VAL A 165 16.95 -3.76 -5.31
C VAL A 165 15.47 -4.03 -5.44
N ILE A 166 14.89 -3.75 -6.61
CA ILE A 166 13.49 -4.05 -6.96
C ILE A 166 13.52 -4.89 -8.23
N SER A 167 12.79 -6.01 -8.25
CA SER A 167 12.64 -6.84 -9.46
C SER A 167 11.98 -6.07 -10.61
N LYS A 168 12.30 -6.48 -11.85
CA LYS A 168 11.68 -5.92 -13.06
C LYS A 168 10.21 -6.28 -13.18
#